data_4d0b6e8caa078192641ac7d117240f71
#
_entry.id   4d0b6e8caa078192641ac7d117240f71
#
_cell.length_a   1.000
_cell.length_b   1.000
_cell.length_c   1.000
_cell.angle_alpha   90.00
_cell.angle_beta   90.00
_cell.angle_gamma   90.00
#
_symmetry.space_group_name_H-M   'P 1'
#
loop_
_entity.id
_entity.type
_entity.pdbx_description
1 polymer ?
#
loop_
_entity_poly.entity_id
_entity_poly.type
_entity_poly.pdbx_seq_one_letter_code
_entity_poly.pdbx_strand_id
1 'polypeptide(L)'
;MIREYRTAYTDAVLDIWLEASIKAHDFIAPEFWKSQVGNMRDIYLPASQTYVYLNGDQVCGFYSLHEGVLAAIFVSPIEQGCGIGKQLMTHAKLQCPNLSLSVYRENQASIGFYRSQGFEIVREQVDEHTGNQEYFMRLA
;
A
#
# COMPACT_ATOMS: atom_id res chain seq x y z
N MET A 1 12.55 -11.31 -3.19
CA MET A 1 11.67 -12.50 -3.34
C MET A 1 10.34 -12.25 -2.63
N ILE A 2 9.24 -12.53 -3.29
CA ILE A 2 7.91 -12.28 -2.75
C ILE A 2 7.34 -13.56 -2.13
N ARG A 3 6.82 -13.45 -0.90
CA ARG A 3 6.26 -14.57 -0.13
C ARG A 3 4.92 -14.19 0.46
N GLU A 4 4.10 -15.19 0.77
CA GLU A 4 2.87 -14.97 1.53
C GLU A 4 3.19 -14.42 2.92
N TYR A 5 2.32 -13.51 3.39
CA TYR A 5 2.40 -12.96 4.73
C TYR A 5 2.24 -14.07 5.79
N ARG A 6 3.05 -13.97 6.84
CA ARG A 6 2.94 -14.80 8.04
C ARG A 6 3.00 -13.90 9.27
N THR A 7 2.47 -14.37 10.39
CA THR A 7 2.48 -13.61 11.64
C THR A 7 3.88 -13.20 12.10
N ALA A 8 4.90 -13.96 11.74
CA ALA A 8 6.29 -13.58 12.01
C ALA A 8 6.71 -12.25 11.36
N TYR A 9 6.00 -11.81 10.31
CA TYR A 9 6.31 -10.57 9.59
C TYR A 9 5.48 -9.37 10.07
N THR A 10 4.58 -9.55 11.03
CA THR A 10 3.63 -8.51 11.44
C THR A 10 4.33 -7.20 11.84
N ASP A 11 5.32 -7.27 12.73
CA ASP A 11 5.98 -6.06 13.22
C ASP A 11 6.69 -5.32 12.10
N ALA A 12 7.40 -6.05 11.22
CA ALA A 12 8.09 -5.44 10.08
C ALA A 12 7.12 -4.79 9.10
N VAL A 13 5.99 -5.44 8.81
CA VAL A 13 4.95 -4.89 7.93
C VAL A 13 4.36 -3.61 8.53
N LEU A 14 4.05 -3.61 9.83
CA LEU A 14 3.50 -2.43 10.51
C LEU A 14 4.50 -1.27 10.53
N ASP A 15 5.78 -1.54 10.76
CA ASP A 15 6.83 -0.51 10.73
C ASP A 15 6.93 0.12 9.34
N ILE A 16 6.93 -0.67 8.29
CA ILE A 16 6.98 -0.17 6.91
C ILE A 16 5.72 0.65 6.59
N TRP A 17 4.55 0.14 6.95
CA TRP A 17 3.30 0.83 6.73
C TRP A 17 3.29 2.21 7.41
N LEU A 18 3.70 2.27 8.67
CA LEU A 18 3.72 3.52 9.43
C LEU A 18 4.73 4.52 8.86
N GLU A 19 5.97 4.09 8.67
CA GLU A 19 7.04 4.96 8.16
C GLU A 19 6.74 5.47 6.75
N ALA A 20 6.30 4.60 5.86
CA ALA A 20 6.00 4.96 4.48
C ALA A 20 4.75 5.85 4.40
N SER A 21 3.74 5.60 5.23
CA SER A 21 2.53 6.42 5.26
C SER A 21 2.84 7.84 5.74
N ILE A 22 3.63 7.98 6.80
CA ILE A 22 4.03 9.30 7.31
C ILE A 22 4.83 10.06 6.25
N LYS A 23 5.77 9.39 5.59
CA LYS A 23 6.60 10.02 4.56
C LYS A 23 5.81 10.43 3.33
N ALA A 24 4.89 9.58 2.86
CA ALA A 24 4.13 9.81 1.64
C ALA A 24 2.99 10.82 1.82
N HIS A 25 2.50 10.97 3.04
CA HIS A 25 1.29 11.76 3.34
C HIS A 25 1.59 12.86 4.36
N ASP A 26 2.48 13.78 4.00
CA ASP A 26 2.91 14.90 4.87
C ASP A 26 1.79 15.89 5.14
N PHE A 27 0.71 15.85 4.36
CA PHE A 27 -0.51 16.64 4.53
C PHE A 27 -1.47 16.05 5.60
N ILE A 28 -1.13 14.92 6.19
CA ILE A 28 -1.87 14.28 7.28
C ILE A 28 -0.93 14.19 8.50
N ALA A 29 -1.43 14.56 9.68
CA ALA A 29 -0.62 14.53 10.90
C ALA A 29 -0.11 13.10 11.19
N PRO A 30 1.18 12.94 11.56
CA PRO A 30 1.73 11.61 11.87
C PRO A 30 0.97 10.86 12.96
N GLU A 31 0.36 11.59 13.89
CA GLU A 31 -0.43 11.02 14.99
C GLU A 31 -1.63 10.23 14.49
N PHE A 32 -2.21 10.64 13.35
CA PHE A 32 -3.30 9.87 12.74
C PHE A 32 -2.82 8.45 12.38
N TRP A 33 -1.68 8.35 11.68
CA TRP A 33 -1.14 7.04 11.28
C TRP A 33 -0.77 6.20 12.50
N LYS A 34 -0.16 6.80 13.50
CA LYS A 34 0.18 6.11 14.75
C LYS A 34 -1.06 5.57 15.45
N SER A 35 -2.17 6.32 15.41
CA SER A 35 -3.44 5.88 16.01
C SER A 35 -4.07 4.71 15.28
N GLN A 36 -3.71 4.46 14.01
CA GLN A 36 -4.29 3.41 13.19
C GLN A 36 -3.49 2.09 13.22
N VAL A 37 -2.33 2.05 13.86
CA VAL A 37 -1.48 0.85 13.90
C VAL A 37 -2.23 -0.35 14.50
N GLY A 38 -2.96 -0.14 15.58
CA GLY A 38 -3.76 -1.21 16.21
C GLY A 38 -4.81 -1.78 15.27
N ASN A 39 -5.53 -0.93 14.54
CA ASN A 39 -6.53 -1.35 13.56
C ASN A 39 -5.88 -2.10 12.39
N MET A 40 -4.74 -1.63 11.92
CA MET A 40 -4.00 -2.30 10.85
C MET A 40 -3.61 -3.71 11.26
N ARG A 41 -3.08 -3.87 12.48
CA ARG A 41 -2.66 -5.17 13.01
C ARG A 41 -3.83 -6.12 13.26
N ASP A 42 -4.93 -5.62 13.85
CA ASP A 42 -5.97 -6.47 14.40
C ASP A 42 -7.18 -6.65 13.48
N ILE A 43 -7.38 -5.72 12.54
CA ILE A 43 -8.54 -5.72 11.65
C ILE A 43 -8.13 -5.89 10.19
N TYR A 44 -7.30 -4.98 9.66
CA TYR A 44 -7.05 -4.93 8.23
C TYR A 44 -6.12 -6.04 7.74
N LEU A 45 -5.01 -6.30 8.42
CA LEU A 45 -4.11 -7.39 8.01
C LEU A 45 -4.80 -8.76 8.07
N PRO A 46 -5.53 -9.12 9.14
CA PRO A 46 -6.22 -10.41 9.17
C PRO A 46 -7.30 -10.55 8.10
N ALA A 47 -7.94 -9.45 7.68
CA ALA A 47 -9.00 -9.47 6.66
C ALA A 47 -8.47 -9.45 5.23
N SER A 48 -7.17 -9.26 5.03
CA SER A 48 -6.55 -9.07 3.72
C SER A 48 -5.68 -10.24 3.33
N GLN A 49 -5.48 -10.41 2.01
CA GLN A 49 -4.47 -11.31 1.46
C GLN A 49 -3.21 -10.49 1.22
N THR A 50 -2.18 -10.74 2.03
CA THR A 50 -0.96 -9.93 2.06
C THR A 50 0.25 -10.75 1.61
N TYR A 51 1.13 -10.10 0.85
CA TYR A 51 2.41 -10.65 0.40
C TYR A 51 3.52 -9.70 0.78
N VAL A 52 4.66 -10.25 1.15
CA VAL A 52 5.85 -9.48 1.55
C VAL A 52 6.98 -9.68 0.56
N TYR A 53 7.78 -8.64 0.37
CA TYR A 53 9.04 -8.73 -0.37
C TYR A 53 10.18 -8.90 0.62
N LEU A 54 10.91 -9.99 0.46
CA LEU A 54 12.04 -10.31 1.35
C LEU A 54 13.36 -10.11 0.62
N ASN A 55 14.31 -9.49 1.30
CA ASN A 55 15.72 -9.48 0.95
C ASN A 55 16.45 -10.28 2.02
N GLY A 56 16.78 -11.55 1.72
CA GLY A 56 17.14 -12.48 2.76
C GLY A 56 15.97 -12.73 3.71
N ASP A 57 16.16 -12.47 4.99
CA ASP A 57 15.12 -12.59 6.01
C ASP A 57 14.45 -11.25 6.33
N GLN A 58 14.89 -10.16 5.69
CA GLN A 58 14.38 -8.82 5.95
C GLN A 58 13.21 -8.48 5.05
N VAL A 59 12.11 -8.03 5.65
CA VAL A 59 10.96 -7.49 4.91
C VAL A 59 11.30 -6.09 4.42
N CYS A 60 11.22 -5.87 3.11
CA CYS A 60 11.53 -4.58 2.47
C CYS A 60 10.29 -3.89 1.91
N GLY A 61 9.19 -4.60 1.79
CA GLY A 61 7.93 -4.06 1.28
C GLY A 61 6.83 -5.09 1.37
N PHE A 62 5.61 -4.65 1.10
CA PHE A 62 4.46 -5.54 1.11
C PHE A 62 3.32 -4.94 0.29
N TYR A 63 2.34 -5.78 -0.04
CA TYR A 63 1.04 -5.32 -0.53
C TYR A 63 -0.07 -6.19 0.04
N SER A 64 -1.28 -5.62 0.10
CA SER A 64 -2.46 -6.31 0.62
C SER A 64 -3.61 -6.18 -0.36
N LEU A 65 -4.32 -7.28 -0.59
CA LEU A 65 -5.52 -7.34 -1.41
C LEU A 65 -6.73 -7.63 -0.53
N HIS A 66 -7.84 -6.95 -0.82
CA HIS A 66 -9.11 -7.20 -0.17
C HIS A 66 -10.24 -7.02 -1.19
N GLU A 67 -10.93 -8.10 -1.53
CA GLU A 67 -12.08 -8.07 -2.44
C GLU A 67 -11.83 -7.33 -3.76
N GLY A 68 -10.71 -7.62 -4.42
CA GLY A 68 -10.34 -6.99 -5.68
C GLY A 68 -9.70 -5.61 -5.55
N VAL A 69 -9.56 -5.11 -4.34
CA VAL A 69 -8.94 -3.81 -4.06
C VAL A 69 -7.50 -4.02 -3.62
N LEU A 70 -6.59 -3.26 -4.22
CA LEU A 70 -5.23 -3.12 -3.72
C LEU A 70 -5.28 -2.15 -2.53
N ALA A 71 -5.46 -2.72 -1.34
CA ALA A 71 -5.70 -1.95 -0.12
C ALA A 71 -4.43 -1.25 0.38
N ALA A 72 -3.26 -1.81 0.08
CA ALA A 72 -1.97 -1.25 0.46
C ALA A 72 -0.88 -1.76 -0.47
N ILE A 73 0.09 -0.90 -0.77
CA ILE A 73 1.36 -1.28 -1.39
C ILE A 73 2.41 -0.29 -0.89
N PHE A 74 3.39 -0.80 -0.16
CA PHE A 74 4.41 0.03 0.49
C PHE A 74 5.78 -0.62 0.41
N VAL A 75 6.80 0.23 0.21
CA VAL A 75 8.21 -0.17 0.25
C VAL A 75 8.86 0.62 1.38
N SER A 76 9.73 -0.04 2.16
CA SER A 76 10.51 0.61 3.19
C SER A 76 11.21 1.85 2.61
N PRO A 77 11.16 3.02 3.29
CA PRO A 77 11.74 4.25 2.75
C PRO A 77 13.21 4.11 2.34
N ILE A 78 14.00 3.30 3.04
CA ILE A 78 15.42 3.09 2.72
C ILE A 78 15.62 2.19 1.49
N GLU A 79 14.60 1.44 1.07
CA GLU A 79 14.65 0.52 -0.07
C GLU A 79 13.92 1.07 -1.29
N GLN A 80 13.37 2.27 -1.23
CA GLN A 80 12.68 2.89 -2.37
C GLN A 80 13.66 3.22 -3.49
N GLY A 81 13.16 3.17 -4.73
CA GLY A 81 14.00 3.41 -5.90
C GLY A 81 14.74 2.18 -6.42
N CYS A 82 14.55 1.00 -5.83
CA CYS A 82 15.21 -0.24 -6.21
C CYS A 82 14.31 -1.19 -7.04
N GLY A 83 13.15 -0.73 -7.48
CA GLY A 83 12.24 -1.54 -8.29
C GLY A 83 11.36 -2.51 -7.51
N ILE A 84 11.37 -2.47 -6.19
CA ILE A 84 10.58 -3.38 -5.35
C ILE A 84 9.08 -3.13 -5.53
N GLY A 85 8.66 -1.86 -5.57
CA GLY A 85 7.26 -1.50 -5.79
C GLY A 85 6.72 -2.04 -7.11
N LYS A 86 7.52 -1.97 -8.17
CA LYS A 86 7.15 -2.52 -9.48
C LYS A 86 7.01 -4.04 -9.45
N GLN A 87 7.90 -4.73 -8.76
CA GLN A 87 7.84 -6.18 -8.59
C GLN A 87 6.60 -6.60 -7.79
N LEU A 88 6.30 -5.89 -6.70
CA LEU A 88 5.10 -6.12 -5.91
C LEU A 88 3.84 -5.92 -6.75
N MET A 89 3.79 -4.83 -7.53
CA MET A 89 2.64 -4.54 -8.40
C MET A 89 2.46 -5.62 -9.48
N THR A 90 3.54 -6.08 -10.08
CA THR A 90 3.48 -7.17 -11.07
C THR A 90 2.91 -8.44 -10.45
N HIS A 91 3.34 -8.77 -9.24
CA HIS A 91 2.83 -9.93 -8.50
C HIS A 91 1.34 -9.77 -8.17
N ALA A 92 0.94 -8.57 -7.72
CA ALA A 92 -0.45 -8.27 -7.40
C ALA A 92 -1.38 -8.44 -8.61
N LYS A 93 -0.95 -7.98 -9.78
CA LYS A 93 -1.72 -8.14 -11.03
C LYS A 93 -1.92 -9.60 -11.42
N LEU A 94 -0.97 -10.46 -11.11
CA LEU A 94 -1.10 -11.91 -11.34
C LEU A 94 -2.13 -12.54 -10.39
N GLN A 95 -2.21 -12.03 -9.16
CA GLN A 95 -3.18 -12.52 -8.19
C GLN A 95 -4.60 -12.02 -8.48
N CYS A 96 -4.73 -10.78 -8.98
CA CYS A 96 -6.02 -10.16 -9.27
C CYS A 96 -5.90 -9.27 -10.51
N PRO A 97 -6.38 -9.74 -11.69
CA PRO A 97 -6.26 -8.96 -12.94
C PRO A 97 -7.08 -7.67 -12.98
N ASN A 98 -8.12 -7.57 -12.16
CA ASN A 98 -9.07 -6.45 -12.17
C ASN A 98 -8.89 -5.57 -10.92
N LEU A 99 -7.66 -5.18 -10.62
CA LEU A 99 -7.35 -4.39 -9.44
C LEU A 99 -7.94 -2.98 -9.52
N SER A 100 -8.41 -2.51 -8.36
CA SER A 100 -8.73 -1.11 -8.11
C SER A 100 -8.02 -0.64 -6.85
N LEU A 101 -7.92 0.67 -6.66
CA LEU A 101 -7.30 1.27 -5.49
C LEU A 101 -7.82 2.68 -5.26
N SER A 102 -7.56 3.21 -4.07
CA SER A 102 -7.74 4.63 -3.77
C SER A 102 -6.40 5.24 -3.38
N VAL A 103 -6.16 6.47 -3.80
CA VAL A 103 -4.92 7.20 -3.52
C VAL A 103 -5.23 8.66 -3.27
N TYR A 104 -4.61 9.25 -2.24
CA TYR A 104 -4.81 10.67 -1.95
C TYR A 104 -4.35 11.53 -3.13
N ARG A 105 -5.17 12.53 -3.46
CA ARG A 105 -4.87 13.45 -4.57
C ARG A 105 -3.51 14.14 -4.42
N GLU A 106 -3.12 14.46 -3.20
CA GLU A 106 -1.85 15.12 -2.93
C GLU A 106 -0.64 14.19 -3.00
N ASN A 107 -0.85 12.88 -3.06
CA ASN A 107 0.22 11.90 -3.21
C ASN A 107 0.54 11.71 -4.69
N GLN A 108 1.15 12.73 -5.31
CA GLN A 108 1.44 12.76 -6.75
C GLN A 108 2.44 11.67 -7.17
N ALA A 109 3.40 11.35 -6.32
CA ALA A 109 4.38 10.31 -6.62
C ALA A 109 3.71 8.95 -6.80
N SER A 110 2.78 8.58 -5.92
CA SER A 110 2.04 7.32 -6.02
C SER A 110 1.09 7.33 -7.22
N ILE A 111 0.41 8.44 -7.50
CA ILE A 111 -0.46 8.57 -8.67
C ILE A 111 0.35 8.32 -9.95
N GLY A 112 1.51 8.93 -10.07
CA GLY A 112 2.42 8.73 -11.20
C GLY A 112 2.85 7.27 -11.34
N PHE A 113 3.19 6.63 -10.22
CA PHE A 113 3.55 5.22 -10.20
C PHE A 113 2.37 4.34 -10.69
N TYR A 114 1.16 4.55 -10.15
CA TYR A 114 0.00 3.77 -10.56
C TYR A 114 -0.34 3.95 -12.03
N ARG A 115 -0.26 5.19 -12.53
CA ARG A 115 -0.46 5.45 -13.96
C ARG A 115 0.56 4.71 -14.82
N SER A 116 1.82 4.70 -14.39
CA SER A 116 2.88 3.96 -15.10
C SER A 116 2.62 2.45 -15.13
N GLN A 117 1.82 1.95 -14.19
CA GLN A 117 1.45 0.54 -14.10
C GLN A 117 0.12 0.21 -14.78
N GLY A 118 -0.50 1.18 -15.45
CA GLY A 118 -1.71 0.96 -16.23
C GLY A 118 -3.01 1.32 -15.53
N PHE A 119 -2.94 1.96 -14.38
CA PHE A 119 -4.14 2.43 -13.67
C PHE A 119 -4.64 3.76 -14.25
N GLU A 120 -5.95 3.92 -14.30
CA GLU A 120 -6.62 5.14 -14.72
C GLU A 120 -7.48 5.69 -13.59
N ILE A 121 -7.57 7.03 -13.52
CA ILE A 121 -8.48 7.69 -12.58
C ILE A 121 -9.91 7.49 -13.07
N VAL A 122 -10.76 6.93 -12.19
CA VAL A 122 -12.18 6.73 -12.46
C VAL A 122 -13.00 7.91 -11.94
N ARG A 123 -12.72 8.34 -10.71
CA ARG A 123 -13.42 9.45 -10.06
C ARG A 123 -12.59 10.02 -8.92
N GLU A 124 -12.96 11.24 -8.50
CA GLU A 124 -12.47 11.86 -7.29
C GLU A 124 -13.53 11.71 -6.20
N GLN A 125 -13.10 11.50 -4.98
CA GLN A 125 -13.97 11.28 -3.82
C GLN A 125 -13.28 11.81 -2.55
N VAL A 126 -13.98 11.78 -1.42
CA VAL A 126 -13.44 12.19 -0.13
C VAL A 126 -13.18 10.94 0.70
N ASP A 127 -11.98 10.84 1.30
CA ASP A 127 -11.69 9.82 2.29
C ASP A 127 -12.38 10.18 3.60
N GLU A 128 -13.31 9.35 4.03
CA GLU A 128 -14.11 9.58 5.23
C GLU A 128 -13.30 9.61 6.53
N HIS A 129 -12.14 8.96 6.55
CA HIS A 129 -11.29 8.87 7.75
C HIS A 129 -10.48 10.15 7.99
N THR A 130 -10.04 10.82 6.92
CA THR A 130 -9.16 11.98 7.02
C THR A 130 -9.79 13.27 6.49
N GLY A 131 -10.86 13.17 5.69
CA GLY A 131 -11.45 14.31 5.02
C GLY A 131 -10.69 14.81 3.80
N ASN A 132 -9.61 14.13 3.41
CA ASN A 132 -8.80 14.51 2.26
C ASN A 132 -9.38 13.95 0.97
N GLN A 133 -9.16 14.69 -0.13
CA GLN A 133 -9.56 14.25 -1.46
C GLN A 133 -8.70 13.08 -1.91
N GLU A 134 -9.32 12.09 -2.54
CA GLU A 134 -8.62 10.94 -3.10
C GLU A 134 -9.18 10.58 -4.46
N TYR A 135 -8.41 9.86 -5.25
CA TYR A 135 -8.84 9.30 -6.52
C TYR A 135 -9.11 7.81 -6.36
N PHE A 136 -10.23 7.37 -6.92
CA PHE A 136 -10.45 5.94 -7.17
C PHE A 136 -9.88 5.61 -8.54
N MET A 137 -8.97 4.64 -8.59
CA MET A 137 -8.29 4.21 -9.82
C MET A 137 -8.50 2.73 -10.06
N ARG A 138 -8.46 2.32 -11.32
CA ARG A 138 -8.48 0.89 -11.67
C ARG A 138 -7.65 0.63 -12.92
N LEU A 139 -7.26 -0.63 -13.09
CA LEU A 139 -6.55 -1.06 -14.28
C LEU A 139 -7.43 -0.88 -15.52
N ALA A 140 -6.84 -0.31 -16.55
CA ALA A 140 -7.51 -0.08 -17.82
C ALA A 140 -7.71 -1.38 -18.62
#